data_aeee4b08d278faacf7babcf1073f4fda
#
_entry.id   aeee4b08d278faacf7babcf1073f4fda
#
_cell.length_a   1.000
_cell.length_b   1.000
_cell.length_c   1.000
_cell.angle_alpha   90.00
_cell.angle_beta   90.00
_cell.angle_gamma   90.00
#
_symmetry.space_group_name_H-M   'P 1'
#
loop_
_entity.id
_entity.type
_entity.pdbx_description
1 polymer ?
#
loop_
_entity_poly.entity_id
_entity_poly.type
_entity_poly.pdbx_seq_one_letter_code
_entity_poly.pdbx_strand_id
1 'polypeptide(L)'
;LISTQPQANNTHGLWSQPNGDKYYELRIRTYTTTDYSPQEIHDMGLSEVERVSNRMKTILTQLGYSQDKSVGILMNELNEDPKFLYDDTPDRKQIAIKDYSEMVDEAYVVLEKYFHTMPKSKVIVKAVPEYSEKTAAGGYYRSPALDGSRPGVFYANLYDIKQTPKYGMKTLAYHEAI
;
A
#
# COMPACT_ATOMS: atom_id res chain seq x y z
N LEU A 1 5.96 -19.36 23.82
CA LEU A 1 6.07 -17.92 24.11
C LEU A 1 6.25 -17.66 25.62
N ILE A 2 5.46 -18.28 26.49
CA ILE A 2 5.54 -18.08 27.95
C ILE A 2 6.89 -18.55 28.53
N SER A 3 7.51 -19.61 27.96
CA SER A 3 8.81 -20.13 28.40
C SER A 3 9.99 -19.22 28.09
N THR A 4 9.86 -18.30 27.13
CA THR A 4 10.92 -17.36 26.74
C THR A 4 10.82 -16.02 27.43
N GLN A 5 9.70 -15.74 28.10
CA GLN A 5 9.46 -14.47 28.77
C GLN A 5 10.51 -14.13 29.86
N PRO A 6 11.03 -15.11 30.68
CA PRO A 6 12.09 -14.82 31.62
C PRO A 6 13.43 -14.41 30.99
N GLN A 7 13.61 -14.64 29.68
CA GLN A 7 14.80 -14.25 28.93
C GLN A 7 14.66 -12.89 28.27
N ALA A 8 13.48 -12.30 28.32
CA ALA A 8 13.22 -10.97 27.79
C ALA A 8 14.00 -9.91 28.60
N ASN A 9 14.53 -8.91 27.92
CA ASN A 9 15.19 -7.77 28.52
C ASN A 9 14.59 -6.46 27.98
N ASN A 10 15.04 -5.33 28.52
CA ASN A 10 14.54 -4.00 28.13
C ASN A 10 15.25 -3.42 26.89
N THR A 11 16.15 -4.16 26.26
CA THR A 11 16.80 -3.74 25.03
C THR A 11 15.90 -4.07 23.84
N HIS A 12 15.55 -3.07 23.03
CA HIS A 12 14.58 -3.21 21.98
C HIS A 12 15.21 -3.62 20.62
N GLY A 13 14.45 -4.38 19.83
CA GLY A 13 14.82 -4.71 18.47
C GLY A 13 16.12 -5.52 18.35
N LEU A 14 16.86 -5.29 17.28
CA LEU A 14 18.11 -6.01 17.00
C LEU A 14 19.23 -5.73 17.99
N TRP A 15 19.18 -4.59 18.71
CA TRP A 15 20.18 -4.25 19.76
C TRP A 15 20.19 -5.24 20.92
N SER A 16 19.14 -6.04 21.09
CA SER A 16 19.12 -7.12 22.09
C SER A 16 19.95 -8.34 21.71
N GLN A 17 20.39 -8.42 20.45
CA GLN A 17 21.18 -9.55 19.94
C GLN A 17 22.69 -9.27 20.00
N PRO A 18 23.55 -10.30 20.13
CA PRO A 18 25.00 -10.12 20.02
C PRO A 18 25.38 -9.45 18.68
N ASN A 19 26.14 -8.35 18.74
CA ASN A 19 26.51 -7.52 17.59
C ASN A 19 25.29 -6.98 16.79
N GLY A 20 24.15 -6.78 17.47
CA GLY A 20 22.92 -6.33 16.83
C GLY A 20 23.04 -4.97 16.16
N ASP A 21 23.87 -4.08 16.72
CA ASP A 21 24.25 -2.78 16.15
C ASP A 21 24.90 -2.95 14.76
N LYS A 22 25.95 -3.76 14.66
CA LYS A 22 26.65 -4.04 13.40
C LYS A 22 25.76 -4.77 12.41
N TYR A 23 24.92 -5.68 12.89
CA TYR A 23 23.95 -6.36 12.03
C TYR A 23 22.91 -5.36 11.48
N TYR A 24 22.46 -4.41 12.27
CA TYR A 24 21.53 -3.39 11.81
C TYR A 24 22.16 -2.49 10.73
N GLU A 25 23.40 -2.04 10.92
CA GLU A 25 24.14 -1.28 9.90
C GLU A 25 24.32 -2.08 8.61
N LEU A 26 24.67 -3.37 8.71
CA LEU A 26 24.74 -4.24 7.55
C LEU A 26 23.40 -4.34 6.81
N ARG A 27 22.28 -4.44 7.55
CA ARG A 27 20.95 -4.49 6.96
C ARG A 27 20.60 -3.17 6.25
N ILE A 28 20.91 -2.03 6.87
CA ILE A 28 20.73 -0.72 6.22
C ILE A 28 21.48 -0.72 4.86
N ARG A 29 22.75 -1.01 4.87
CA ARG A 29 23.56 -1.03 3.63
C ARG A 29 22.98 -1.99 2.59
N THR A 30 22.51 -3.15 3.02
CA THR A 30 21.92 -4.16 2.11
C THR A 30 20.63 -3.65 1.46
N TYR A 31 19.77 -2.97 2.22
CA TYR A 31 18.47 -2.51 1.70
C TYR A 31 18.55 -1.20 0.95
N THR A 32 19.41 -0.27 1.41
CA THR A 32 19.48 1.07 0.84
C THR A 32 20.55 1.20 -0.24
N THR A 33 21.53 0.26 -0.25
CA THR A 33 22.75 0.35 -1.09
C THR A 33 23.55 1.64 -0.85
N THR A 34 23.44 2.22 0.36
CA THR A 34 24.10 3.46 0.78
C THR A 34 24.92 3.22 2.05
N ASP A 35 25.77 4.18 2.40
CA ASP A 35 26.57 4.19 3.65
C ASP A 35 25.96 5.05 4.74
N TYR A 36 24.67 5.39 4.65
CA TYR A 36 23.98 6.14 5.70
C TYR A 36 23.98 5.37 7.03
N SER A 37 24.20 6.11 8.11
CA SER A 37 24.04 5.60 9.46
C SER A 37 22.55 5.41 9.83
N PRO A 38 22.24 4.60 10.84
CA PRO A 38 20.88 4.47 11.37
C PRO A 38 20.26 5.83 11.75
N GLN A 39 21.06 6.74 12.33
CA GLN A 39 20.57 8.06 12.74
C GLN A 39 20.22 8.95 11.54
N GLU A 40 21.05 8.97 10.50
CA GLU A 40 20.77 9.75 9.29
C GLU A 40 19.48 9.29 8.61
N ILE A 41 19.25 7.98 8.54
CA ILE A 41 17.99 7.45 7.98
C ILE A 41 16.80 7.81 8.85
N HIS A 42 16.94 7.75 10.18
CA HIS A 42 15.89 8.15 11.10
C HIS A 42 15.52 9.62 10.92
N ASP A 43 16.52 10.50 10.86
CA ASP A 43 16.32 11.94 10.71
C ASP A 43 15.71 12.29 9.34
N MET A 44 16.12 11.62 8.27
CA MET A 44 15.46 11.70 6.98
C MET A 44 13.99 11.27 7.07
N GLY A 45 13.71 10.18 7.79
CA GLY A 45 12.35 9.70 8.01
C GLY A 45 11.48 10.73 8.73
N LEU A 46 11.98 11.38 9.78
CA LEU A 46 11.26 12.44 10.48
C LEU A 46 10.97 13.63 9.56
N SER A 47 11.96 14.07 8.80
CA SER A 47 11.79 15.17 7.83
C SER A 47 10.74 14.83 6.76
N GLU A 48 10.72 13.58 6.26
CA GLU A 48 9.73 13.13 5.29
C GLU A 48 8.32 13.03 5.89
N VAL A 49 8.18 12.58 7.13
CA VAL A 49 6.88 12.57 7.84
C VAL A 49 6.34 13.99 7.95
N GLU A 50 7.17 14.97 8.32
CA GLU A 50 6.76 16.37 8.38
C GLU A 50 6.35 16.89 6.98
N ARG A 51 7.19 16.69 5.98
CA ARG A 51 6.92 17.12 4.59
C ARG A 51 5.61 16.55 4.06
N VAL A 52 5.42 15.23 4.21
CA VAL A 52 4.21 14.52 3.75
C VAL A 52 2.99 15.01 4.53
N SER A 53 3.07 15.15 5.85
CA SER A 53 1.97 15.62 6.70
C SER A 53 1.52 17.03 6.30
N ASN A 54 2.47 17.93 6.05
CA ASN A 54 2.18 19.29 5.59
C ASN A 54 1.50 19.29 4.20
N ARG A 55 1.96 18.42 3.30
CA ARG A 55 1.34 18.27 1.98
C ARG A 55 -0.07 17.70 2.06
N MET A 56 -0.28 16.69 2.89
CA MET A 56 -1.61 16.11 3.16
C MET A 56 -2.55 17.16 3.71
N LYS A 57 -2.11 17.94 4.70
CA LYS A 57 -2.91 19.03 5.29
C LYS A 57 -3.33 20.07 4.25
N THR A 58 -2.42 20.45 3.36
CA THR A 58 -2.71 21.37 2.25
C THR A 58 -3.81 20.80 1.34
N ILE A 59 -3.70 19.53 0.94
CA ILE A 59 -4.68 18.87 0.07
C ILE A 59 -6.04 18.76 0.77
N LEU A 60 -6.05 18.32 2.02
CA LEU A 60 -7.29 18.19 2.80
C LEU A 60 -7.99 19.52 2.97
N THR A 61 -7.25 20.61 3.18
CA THR A 61 -7.81 21.97 3.20
C THR A 61 -8.43 22.36 1.86
N GLN A 62 -7.77 22.06 0.75
CA GLN A 62 -8.31 22.29 -0.60
C GLN A 62 -9.60 21.50 -0.86
N LEU A 63 -9.75 20.35 -0.21
CA LEU A 63 -10.96 19.51 -0.25
C LEU A 63 -12.06 20.01 0.71
N GLY A 64 -11.80 21.06 1.49
CA GLY A 64 -12.79 21.69 2.39
C GLY A 64 -12.75 21.19 3.83
N TYR A 65 -11.74 20.40 4.21
CA TYR A 65 -11.56 19.97 5.61
C TYR A 65 -10.92 21.06 6.47
N SER A 66 -11.17 21.03 7.80
CA SER A 66 -10.68 22.05 8.73
C SER A 66 -9.15 22.06 8.85
N GLN A 67 -8.54 23.26 8.88
CA GLN A 67 -7.12 23.42 9.13
C GLN A 67 -6.71 23.19 10.59
N ASP A 68 -7.68 23.26 11.53
CA ASP A 68 -7.39 23.23 12.96
C ASP A 68 -7.21 21.81 13.51
N LYS A 69 -7.52 20.79 12.71
CA LYS A 69 -7.42 19.39 13.10
C LYS A 69 -6.08 18.80 12.66
N SER A 70 -5.62 17.79 13.41
CA SER A 70 -4.45 17.01 12.99
C SER A 70 -4.73 16.20 11.73
N VAL A 71 -3.67 15.88 10.96
CA VAL A 71 -3.79 15.08 9.74
C VAL A 71 -4.44 13.72 10.02
N GLY A 72 -4.13 13.08 11.17
CA GLY A 72 -4.74 11.80 11.54
C GLY A 72 -6.27 11.90 11.70
N ILE A 73 -6.75 12.96 12.34
CA ILE A 73 -8.21 13.20 12.48
C ILE A 73 -8.83 13.44 11.11
N LEU A 74 -8.20 14.28 10.29
CA LEU A 74 -8.69 14.59 8.95
C LEU A 74 -8.73 13.37 8.03
N MET A 75 -7.77 12.47 8.14
CA MET A 75 -7.77 11.22 7.38
C MET A 75 -8.88 10.27 7.82
N ASN A 76 -9.21 10.24 9.12
CA ASN A 76 -10.37 9.47 9.58
C ASN A 76 -11.68 10.05 9.01
N GLU A 77 -11.85 11.38 9.02
CA GLU A 77 -13.00 12.04 8.42
C GLU A 77 -13.10 11.78 6.91
N LEU A 78 -11.96 11.80 6.19
CA LEU A 78 -11.88 11.47 4.77
C LEU A 78 -12.31 10.02 4.49
N ASN A 79 -11.88 9.08 5.33
CA ASN A 79 -12.22 7.66 5.20
C ASN A 79 -13.72 7.38 5.40
N GLU A 80 -14.41 8.24 6.11
CA GLU A 80 -15.85 8.13 6.37
C GLU A 80 -16.70 9.01 5.44
N ASP A 81 -16.08 9.85 4.60
CA ASP A 81 -16.78 10.75 3.71
C ASP A 81 -17.46 9.97 2.56
N PRO A 82 -18.82 9.99 2.48
CA PRO A 82 -19.56 9.22 1.49
C PRO A 82 -19.16 9.46 0.04
N LYS A 83 -18.64 10.66 -0.30
CA LYS A 83 -18.20 10.97 -1.68
C LYS A 83 -17.04 10.10 -2.16
N PHE A 84 -16.24 9.53 -1.23
CA PHE A 84 -15.13 8.65 -1.53
C PHE A 84 -15.46 7.17 -1.33
N LEU A 85 -16.65 6.85 -0.88
CA LEU A 85 -17.08 5.47 -0.67
C LEU A 85 -17.99 5.00 -1.81
N TYR A 86 -18.13 3.70 -1.92
CA TYR A 86 -19.14 3.10 -2.77
C TYR A 86 -20.49 3.06 -2.04
N ASP A 87 -21.56 3.30 -2.77
CA ASP A 87 -22.92 3.18 -2.25
C ASP A 87 -23.17 1.72 -1.79
N ASP A 88 -23.99 1.57 -0.76
CA ASP A 88 -24.31 0.25 -0.18
C ASP A 88 -25.35 -0.48 -1.05
N THR A 89 -24.93 -0.85 -2.26
CA THR A 89 -25.72 -1.58 -3.26
C THR A 89 -25.21 -3.01 -3.43
N PRO A 90 -26.06 -3.96 -3.87
CA PRO A 90 -25.64 -5.35 -4.06
C PRO A 90 -24.50 -5.53 -5.08
N ASP A 91 -24.38 -4.63 -6.04
CA ASP A 91 -23.41 -4.66 -7.15
C ASP A 91 -22.13 -3.84 -6.86
N ARG A 92 -22.01 -3.23 -5.68
CA ARG A 92 -20.85 -2.38 -5.31
C ARG A 92 -19.48 -3.05 -5.53
N LYS A 93 -19.36 -4.35 -5.23
CA LYS A 93 -18.12 -5.11 -5.46
C LYS A 93 -17.80 -5.20 -6.95
N GLN A 94 -18.80 -5.43 -7.80
CA GLN A 94 -18.65 -5.47 -9.25
C GLN A 94 -18.25 -4.11 -9.82
N ILE A 95 -18.85 -3.04 -9.30
CA ILE A 95 -18.49 -1.67 -9.67
C ILE A 95 -17.02 -1.39 -9.31
N ALA A 96 -16.59 -1.73 -8.09
CA ALA A 96 -15.20 -1.56 -7.68
C ALA A 96 -14.21 -2.36 -8.53
N ILE A 97 -14.54 -3.59 -8.92
CA ILE A 97 -13.72 -4.40 -9.83
C ILE A 97 -13.62 -3.77 -11.22
N LYS A 98 -14.72 -3.22 -11.72
CA LYS A 98 -14.73 -2.49 -12.99
C LYS A 98 -13.83 -1.26 -12.92
N ASP A 99 -13.97 -0.44 -11.87
CA ASP A 99 -13.15 0.77 -11.68
C ASP A 99 -11.66 0.42 -11.58
N TYR A 100 -11.29 -0.64 -10.85
CA TYR A 100 -9.91 -1.13 -10.81
C TYR A 100 -9.42 -1.58 -12.18
N SER A 101 -10.26 -2.27 -12.97
CA SER A 101 -9.89 -2.72 -14.31
C SER A 101 -9.63 -1.53 -15.24
N GLU A 102 -10.46 -0.50 -15.18
CA GLU A 102 -10.28 0.74 -15.93
C GLU A 102 -8.99 1.46 -15.55
N MET A 103 -8.65 1.52 -14.25
CA MET A 103 -7.38 2.09 -13.77
C MET A 103 -6.16 1.33 -14.29
N VAL A 104 -6.23 0.01 -14.34
CA VAL A 104 -5.15 -0.84 -14.90
C VAL A 104 -5.01 -0.59 -16.40
N ASP A 105 -6.11 -0.56 -17.15
CA ASP A 105 -6.09 -0.28 -18.59
C ASP A 105 -5.54 1.11 -18.91
N GLU A 106 -5.94 2.14 -18.15
CA GLU A 106 -5.36 3.49 -18.26
C GLU A 106 -3.83 3.48 -18.04
N ALA A 107 -3.36 2.74 -17.04
CA ALA A 107 -1.94 2.65 -16.74
C ALA A 107 -1.15 2.03 -17.91
N TYR A 108 -1.67 0.96 -18.53
CA TYR A 108 -1.01 0.34 -19.69
C TYR A 108 -0.82 1.32 -20.85
N VAL A 109 -1.81 2.17 -21.15
CA VAL A 109 -1.69 3.23 -22.18
C VAL A 109 -0.56 4.21 -21.87
N VAL A 110 -0.37 4.53 -20.59
CA VAL A 110 0.70 5.43 -20.16
C VAL A 110 2.07 4.74 -20.25
N LEU A 111 2.15 3.48 -19.82
CA LEU A 111 3.40 2.72 -19.76
C LEU A 111 4.04 2.48 -21.14
N GLU A 112 3.26 2.34 -22.21
CA GLU A 112 3.77 2.22 -23.58
C GLU A 112 4.69 3.39 -23.99
N LYS A 113 4.57 4.56 -23.34
CA LYS A 113 5.42 5.72 -23.59
C LYS A 113 6.78 5.66 -22.88
N TYR A 114 6.89 4.83 -21.85
CA TYR A 114 8.07 4.77 -20.98
C TYR A 114 8.85 3.48 -21.09
N PHE A 115 8.24 2.40 -21.60
CA PHE A 115 8.87 1.08 -21.71
C PHE A 115 8.91 0.61 -23.15
N HIS A 116 10.11 0.25 -23.64
CA HIS A 116 10.29 -0.31 -24.97
C HIS A 116 9.72 -1.72 -25.12
N THR A 117 9.70 -2.46 -24.01
CA THR A 117 9.19 -3.83 -23.98
C THR A 117 8.05 -3.92 -22.98
N MET A 118 6.87 -4.19 -23.48
CA MET A 118 5.68 -4.39 -22.66
C MET A 118 5.48 -5.87 -22.31
N PRO A 119 4.87 -6.19 -21.16
CA PRO A 119 4.50 -7.56 -20.82
C PRO A 119 3.60 -8.17 -21.89
N LYS A 120 3.87 -9.43 -22.25
CA LYS A 120 3.05 -10.17 -23.25
C LYS A 120 1.65 -10.49 -22.74
N SER A 121 1.53 -10.71 -21.43
CA SER A 121 0.27 -11.04 -20.78
C SER A 121 -0.31 -9.83 -20.09
N LYS A 122 -1.60 -9.57 -20.32
CA LYS A 122 -2.34 -8.54 -19.58
C LYS A 122 -2.57 -8.95 -18.13
N VAL A 123 -2.78 -7.97 -17.28
CA VAL A 123 -3.28 -8.17 -15.91
C VAL A 123 -4.79 -8.01 -15.92
N ILE A 124 -5.49 -8.96 -15.30
CA ILE A 124 -6.92 -8.87 -15.05
C ILE A 124 -7.17 -8.63 -13.56
N VAL A 125 -8.27 -7.96 -13.22
CA VAL A 125 -8.66 -7.69 -11.84
C VAL A 125 -9.73 -8.67 -11.41
N LYS A 126 -9.60 -9.21 -10.19
CA LYS A 126 -10.59 -10.08 -9.56
C LYS A 126 -10.76 -9.74 -8.09
N ALA A 127 -11.93 -10.01 -7.54
CA ALA A 127 -12.09 -9.99 -6.09
C ALA A 127 -11.33 -11.16 -5.45
N VAL A 128 -10.80 -10.94 -4.24
CA VAL A 128 -10.30 -12.04 -3.40
C VAL A 128 -11.45 -13.02 -3.15
N PRO A 129 -11.21 -14.34 -3.25
CA PRO A 129 -12.25 -15.33 -3.02
C PRO A 129 -12.86 -15.24 -1.62
N GLU A 130 -14.17 -15.43 -1.51
CA GLU A 130 -14.93 -15.29 -0.26
C GLU A 130 -14.38 -16.13 0.90
N TYR A 131 -13.88 -17.33 0.61
CA TYR A 131 -13.31 -18.20 1.64
C TYR A 131 -12.04 -17.66 2.29
N SER A 132 -11.36 -16.71 1.69
CA SER A 132 -10.09 -16.13 2.17
C SER A 132 -10.14 -14.61 2.41
N GLU A 133 -11.19 -13.90 1.96
CA GLU A 133 -11.25 -12.44 1.98
C GLU A 133 -11.11 -11.85 3.40
N LYS A 134 -11.56 -12.56 4.44
CA LYS A 134 -11.50 -12.08 5.84
C LYS A 134 -10.08 -11.97 6.40
N THR A 135 -9.14 -12.74 5.87
CA THR A 135 -7.77 -12.84 6.38
C THR A 135 -6.72 -12.44 5.35
N ALA A 136 -7.12 -12.20 4.12
CA ALA A 136 -6.22 -11.76 3.06
C ALA A 136 -5.85 -10.28 3.21
N ALA A 137 -4.71 -9.88 2.64
CA ALA A 137 -4.31 -8.49 2.50
C ALA A 137 -5.34 -7.69 1.68
N GLY A 138 -5.24 -6.36 1.68
CA GLY A 138 -6.11 -5.46 0.91
C GLY A 138 -6.04 -5.66 -0.61
N GLY A 139 -4.91 -6.19 -1.09
CA GLY A 139 -4.69 -6.62 -2.46
C GLY A 139 -3.44 -7.46 -2.58
N TYR A 140 -3.33 -8.21 -3.68
CA TYR A 140 -2.11 -8.93 -4.03
C TYR A 140 -2.10 -9.30 -5.52
N TYR A 141 -0.89 -9.43 -6.05
CA TYR A 141 -0.67 -9.83 -7.43
C TYR A 141 -0.30 -11.31 -7.56
N ARG A 142 -0.79 -11.95 -8.61
CA ARG A 142 -0.39 -13.28 -9.04
C ARG A 142 0.16 -13.23 -10.46
N SER A 143 1.42 -13.59 -10.62
CA SER A 143 2.13 -13.56 -11.89
C SER A 143 1.44 -14.40 -12.97
N PRO A 144 1.55 -14.02 -14.25
CA PRO A 144 1.07 -14.80 -15.37
C PRO A 144 1.87 -16.10 -15.53
N ALA A 145 1.37 -17.01 -16.35
CA ALA A 145 2.18 -18.14 -16.79
C ALA A 145 3.25 -17.66 -17.79
N LEU A 146 4.45 -18.22 -17.73
CA LEU A 146 5.57 -17.85 -18.61
C LEU A 146 5.26 -18.10 -20.10
N ASP A 147 4.45 -19.09 -20.38
CA ASP A 147 3.99 -19.43 -21.74
C ASP A 147 2.81 -18.57 -22.24
N GLY A 148 2.31 -17.66 -21.39
CA GLY A 148 1.17 -16.79 -21.71
C GLY A 148 -0.21 -17.45 -21.63
N SER A 149 -0.29 -18.73 -21.23
CA SER A 149 -1.57 -19.47 -21.13
C SER A 149 -2.51 -18.95 -20.05
N ARG A 150 -1.98 -18.21 -19.07
CA ARG A 150 -2.74 -17.61 -17.96
C ARG A 150 -2.28 -16.17 -17.74
N PRO A 151 -3.21 -15.19 -17.69
CA PRO A 151 -2.89 -13.79 -17.42
C PRO A 151 -2.35 -13.58 -15.99
N GLY A 152 -1.72 -12.44 -15.77
CA GLY A 152 -1.50 -11.91 -14.43
C GLY A 152 -2.84 -11.55 -13.78
N VAL A 153 -2.93 -11.66 -12.47
CA VAL A 153 -4.16 -11.35 -11.76
C VAL A 153 -3.84 -10.44 -10.57
N PHE A 154 -4.43 -9.26 -10.57
CA PHE A 154 -4.54 -8.43 -9.39
C PHE A 154 -5.81 -8.83 -8.62
N TYR A 155 -5.65 -9.31 -7.40
CA TYR A 155 -6.75 -9.61 -6.50
C TYR A 155 -6.99 -8.44 -5.56
N ALA A 156 -8.17 -7.82 -5.64
CA ALA A 156 -8.62 -6.77 -4.72
C ALA A 156 -9.48 -7.37 -3.61
N ASN A 157 -9.16 -7.09 -2.36
CA ASN A 157 -9.96 -7.51 -1.22
C ASN A 157 -11.11 -6.50 -1.02
N LEU A 158 -12.31 -6.95 -1.27
CA LEU A 158 -13.53 -6.15 -1.16
C LEU A 158 -14.45 -6.67 -0.03
N TYR A 159 -13.89 -7.39 0.93
CA TYR A 159 -14.64 -7.91 2.08
C TYR A 159 -15.33 -6.77 2.83
N ASP A 160 -14.57 -5.79 3.23
CA ASP A 160 -15.10 -4.54 3.78
C ASP A 160 -14.85 -3.41 2.77
N ILE A 161 -15.86 -3.13 1.98
CA ILE A 161 -15.79 -2.12 0.92
C ILE A 161 -15.52 -0.70 1.45
N LYS A 162 -15.81 -0.43 2.72
CA LYS A 162 -15.48 0.84 3.37
C LYS A 162 -13.98 1.04 3.55
N GLN A 163 -13.21 -0.05 3.56
CA GLN A 163 -11.75 0.00 3.56
C GLN A 163 -11.14 0.16 2.15
N THR A 164 -11.98 0.33 1.14
CA THR A 164 -11.55 0.57 -0.25
C THR A 164 -12.05 1.94 -0.72
N PRO A 165 -11.61 3.05 -0.09
CA PRO A 165 -12.02 4.39 -0.52
C PRO A 165 -11.46 4.69 -1.92
N LYS A 166 -12.29 5.29 -2.77
CA LYS A 166 -11.98 5.57 -4.20
C LYS A 166 -10.65 6.31 -4.38
N TYR A 167 -10.28 7.21 -3.48
CA TYR A 167 -9.04 7.98 -3.58
C TYR A 167 -7.76 7.11 -3.45
N GLY A 168 -7.84 5.96 -2.76
CA GLY A 168 -6.70 5.03 -2.57
C GLY A 168 -6.55 3.99 -3.68
N MET A 169 -7.60 3.75 -4.46
CA MET A 169 -7.67 2.65 -5.42
C MET A 169 -6.59 2.72 -6.49
N LYS A 170 -6.35 3.88 -7.06
CA LYS A 170 -5.36 4.04 -8.15
C LYS A 170 -3.95 3.70 -7.69
N THR A 171 -3.58 4.07 -6.48
CA THR A 171 -2.28 3.73 -5.89
C THR A 171 -2.13 2.21 -5.73
N LEU A 172 -3.15 1.53 -5.20
CA LEU A 172 -3.13 0.08 -5.05
C LEU A 172 -3.11 -0.64 -6.40
N ALA A 173 -3.94 -0.20 -7.36
CA ALA A 173 -3.95 -0.76 -8.71
C ALA A 173 -2.57 -0.69 -9.38
N TYR A 174 -1.89 0.44 -9.28
CA TYR A 174 -0.55 0.62 -9.85
C TYR A 174 0.51 -0.20 -9.13
N HIS A 175 0.39 -0.34 -7.81
CA HIS A 175 1.34 -1.14 -7.02
C HIS A 175 1.25 -2.64 -7.37
N GLU A 176 0.03 -3.16 -7.56
CA GLU A 176 -0.21 -4.59 -7.74
C GLU A 176 -0.21 -5.04 -9.21
N ALA A 177 -0.56 -4.16 -10.14
CA ALA A 177 -0.81 -4.55 -11.52
C ALA A 177 0.22 -4.04 -12.53
N ILE A 178 1.15 -3.17 -12.10
CA ILE A 178 2.17 -2.54 -12.95
C ILE A 178 3.55 -2.89 -12.43
#